data_7b071d563745b942cb106d04e9261474
#
_entry.id   7b071d563745b942cb106d04e9261474
#
_cell.length_a   1.000
_cell.length_b   1.000
_cell.length_c   1.000
_cell.angle_alpha   90.00
_cell.angle_beta   90.00
_cell.angle_gamma   90.00
#
_symmetry.space_group_name_H-M   'P 1'
#
loop_
_entity.id
_entity.type
_entity.pdbx_description
1 polymer ?
#
loop_
_entity_poly.entity_id
_entity_poly.type
_entity_poly.pdbx_seq_one_letter_code
_entity_poly.pdbx_strand_id
1 'polypeptide(L)'
;RKLTQSNFKVTAVTRNIHQKGYLLKTQGNPGYIDIVESSIFDENKIVSLAKKADICVNLVGILYQKGKINTFKNIHENFPNFLSRICKDQNVKQFIHLSALGVERAKDSQYAKSKKNGEALIKSNFKEANILRPSVIYSVDDNFTTNFMTLLSLSPIFTLYYNGSTLF
;
A
#
# COMPACT_ATOMS: atom_id res chain seq x y z
N ARG A 1 3.80 -9.61 11.11
CA ARG A 1 4.32 -10.16 12.38
C ARG A 1 3.44 -9.78 13.55
N LYS A 2 3.26 -8.48 13.89
CA LYS A 2 2.45 -8.07 15.06
C LYS A 2 0.99 -8.57 14.99
N LEU A 3 0.35 -8.52 13.84
CA LEU A 3 -1.03 -9.01 13.68
C LEU A 3 -1.16 -10.48 14.05
N THR A 4 -0.25 -11.33 13.57
CA THR A 4 -0.29 -12.77 13.88
C THR A 4 0.03 -13.07 15.34
N GLN A 5 0.88 -12.25 15.98
CA GLN A 5 1.13 -12.31 17.42
C GLN A 5 -0.10 -11.93 18.26
N SER A 6 -0.99 -11.11 17.68
CA SER A 6 -2.29 -10.74 18.26
C SER A 6 -3.44 -11.66 17.81
N ASN A 7 -3.12 -12.87 17.35
CA ASN A 7 -4.06 -13.91 16.92
C ASN A 7 -4.94 -13.56 15.69
N PHE A 8 -4.53 -12.59 14.88
CA PHE A 8 -5.20 -12.35 13.60
C PHE A 8 -4.70 -13.35 12.55
N LYS A 9 -5.62 -13.99 11.83
CA LYS A 9 -5.30 -14.70 10.60
C LYS A 9 -5.14 -13.70 9.49
N VAL A 10 -4.00 -13.73 8.80
CA VAL A 10 -3.65 -12.76 7.76
C VAL A 10 -3.60 -13.44 6.41
N THR A 11 -4.42 -13.01 5.47
CA THR A 11 -4.29 -13.39 4.06
C THR A 11 -3.54 -12.28 3.33
N ALA A 12 -2.31 -12.55 2.94
CA ALA A 12 -1.48 -11.61 2.20
C ALA A 12 -1.61 -11.86 0.70
N VAL A 13 -2.05 -10.84 -0.04
CA VAL A 13 -2.17 -10.92 -1.51
C VAL A 13 -0.91 -10.35 -2.15
N THR A 14 -0.28 -11.12 -3.02
CA THR A 14 0.93 -10.72 -3.76
C THR A 14 0.82 -11.06 -5.23
N ARG A 15 1.51 -10.30 -6.08
CA ARG A 15 1.57 -10.57 -7.53
C ARG A 15 2.52 -11.70 -7.91
N ASN A 16 3.47 -12.01 -7.04
CA ASN A 16 4.48 -13.04 -7.28
C ASN A 16 4.83 -13.71 -5.96
N ILE A 17 4.28 -14.90 -5.75
CA ILE A 17 4.50 -15.66 -4.54
C ILE A 17 5.93 -16.21 -4.45
N HIS A 18 6.56 -16.53 -5.59
CA HIS A 18 7.89 -17.11 -5.63
C HIS A 18 8.98 -16.13 -5.23
N GLN A 19 8.81 -14.84 -5.53
CA GLN A 19 9.80 -13.82 -5.19
C GLN A 19 9.73 -13.32 -3.75
N LYS A 20 8.51 -13.18 -3.20
CA LYS A 20 8.33 -12.52 -1.89
C LYS A 20 7.49 -13.32 -0.88
N GLY A 21 6.89 -14.43 -1.32
CA GLY A 21 6.01 -15.21 -0.46
C GLY A 21 6.72 -15.79 0.76
N TYR A 22 7.95 -16.27 0.60
CA TYR A 22 8.73 -16.82 1.71
C TYR A 22 9.02 -15.78 2.80
N LEU A 23 9.31 -14.54 2.42
CA LEU A 23 9.54 -13.44 3.38
C LEU A 23 8.31 -13.19 4.25
N LEU A 24 7.12 -13.26 3.65
CA LEU A 24 5.88 -13.08 4.40
C LEU A 24 5.58 -14.28 5.32
N LYS A 25 5.82 -15.49 4.85
CA LYS A 25 5.61 -16.71 5.66
C LYS A 25 6.45 -16.72 6.94
N THR A 26 7.68 -16.25 6.87
CA THR A 26 8.60 -16.21 8.02
C THR A 26 8.28 -15.09 9.02
N GLN A 27 7.38 -14.17 8.67
CA GLN A 27 7.03 -13.03 9.55
C GLN A 27 5.93 -13.32 10.56
N GLY A 28 5.33 -14.50 10.54
CA GLY A 28 4.23 -14.81 11.44
C GLY A 28 4.25 -16.22 12.01
N ASN A 29 3.39 -16.44 12.97
CA ASN A 29 3.22 -17.75 13.56
C ASN A 29 2.73 -18.75 12.50
N PRO A 30 3.18 -20.02 12.53
CA PRO A 30 2.69 -21.06 11.63
C PRO A 30 1.17 -21.16 11.66
N GLY A 31 0.54 -21.24 10.48
CA GLY A 31 -0.92 -21.32 10.35
C GLY A 31 -1.69 -20.00 10.45
N TYR A 32 -1.02 -18.90 10.76
CA TYR A 32 -1.65 -17.56 10.85
C TYR A 32 -1.44 -16.68 9.62
N ILE A 33 -0.60 -17.09 8.67
CA ILE A 33 -0.38 -16.36 7.42
C ILE A 33 -0.65 -17.27 6.23
N ASP A 34 -1.66 -16.89 5.44
CA ASP A 34 -1.93 -17.44 4.12
C ASP A 34 -1.46 -16.45 3.06
N ILE A 35 -0.81 -16.97 2.00
CA ILE A 35 -0.35 -16.16 0.90
C ILE A 35 -1.11 -16.56 -0.36
N VAL A 36 -1.74 -15.58 -0.98
CA VAL A 36 -2.50 -15.77 -2.20
C VAL A 36 -1.86 -14.97 -3.33
N GLU A 37 -1.56 -15.65 -4.42
CA GLU A 37 -1.15 -14.97 -5.64
C GLU A 37 -2.37 -14.46 -6.39
N SER A 38 -2.38 -13.14 -6.63
CA SER A 38 -3.42 -12.50 -7.41
C SER A 38 -2.96 -11.15 -7.94
N SER A 39 -3.44 -10.82 -9.13
CA SER A 39 -3.41 -9.44 -9.62
C SER A 39 -4.51 -8.62 -8.92
N ILE A 40 -4.25 -7.33 -8.73
CA ILE A 40 -5.29 -6.39 -8.27
C ILE A 40 -6.39 -6.18 -9.32
N PHE A 41 -6.17 -6.60 -10.55
CA PHE A 41 -7.12 -6.55 -11.66
C PHE A 41 -7.94 -7.84 -11.81
N ASP A 42 -7.66 -8.86 -11.00
CA ASP A 42 -8.49 -10.07 -10.91
C ASP A 42 -9.65 -9.82 -9.92
N GLU A 43 -10.70 -9.21 -10.45
CA GLU A 43 -11.85 -8.79 -9.64
C GLU A 43 -12.51 -9.98 -8.94
N ASN A 44 -12.68 -11.11 -9.64
CA ASN A 44 -13.32 -12.30 -9.06
C ASN A 44 -12.55 -12.83 -7.86
N LYS A 45 -11.22 -12.87 -7.98
CA LYS A 45 -10.35 -13.29 -6.89
C LYS A 45 -10.43 -12.35 -5.68
N ILE A 46 -10.38 -11.03 -5.95
CA ILE A 46 -10.49 -10.00 -4.89
C ILE A 46 -11.83 -10.09 -4.18
N VAL A 47 -12.94 -10.24 -4.90
CA VAL A 47 -14.28 -10.44 -4.31
C VAL A 47 -14.31 -11.68 -3.42
N SER A 48 -13.77 -12.81 -3.91
CA SER A 48 -13.74 -14.05 -3.15
C SER A 48 -12.94 -13.96 -1.84
N LEU A 49 -11.90 -13.14 -1.82
CA LEU A 49 -11.10 -12.87 -0.63
C LEU A 49 -11.81 -11.92 0.32
N ALA A 50 -12.46 -10.87 -0.20
CA ALA A 50 -13.21 -9.92 0.60
C ALA A 50 -14.37 -10.59 1.37
N LYS A 51 -15.07 -11.56 0.76
CA LYS A 51 -16.12 -12.35 1.42
C LYS A 51 -15.68 -13.04 2.70
N LYS A 52 -14.40 -13.34 2.86
CA LYS A 52 -13.83 -14.07 3.98
C LYS A 52 -13.11 -13.18 5.00
N ALA A 53 -13.10 -11.86 4.75
CA ALA A 53 -12.32 -10.92 5.52
C ALA A 53 -13.20 -10.10 6.47
N ASP A 54 -12.81 -10.01 7.72
CA ASP A 54 -13.37 -9.04 8.67
C ASP A 54 -12.77 -7.65 8.49
N ILE A 55 -11.47 -7.61 8.14
CA ILE A 55 -10.69 -6.37 7.99
C ILE A 55 -9.96 -6.42 6.67
N CYS A 56 -10.06 -5.35 5.89
CA CYS A 56 -9.29 -5.18 4.66
C CYS A 56 -8.24 -4.07 4.83
N VAL A 57 -6.98 -4.38 4.49
CA VAL A 57 -5.88 -3.42 4.53
C VAL A 57 -5.32 -3.22 3.12
N ASN A 58 -5.53 -2.05 2.56
CA ASN A 58 -5.00 -1.67 1.25
C ASN A 58 -3.65 -0.97 1.39
N LEU A 59 -2.58 -1.69 1.05
CA LEU A 59 -1.20 -1.20 1.01
C LEU A 59 -0.70 -0.95 -0.41
N VAL A 60 -1.56 -1.11 -1.42
CA VAL A 60 -1.17 -1.02 -2.83
C VAL A 60 -0.90 0.43 -3.21
N GLY A 61 0.25 0.66 -3.83
CA GLY A 61 0.66 1.96 -4.32
C GLY A 61 1.89 1.86 -5.22
N ILE A 62 2.12 2.90 -6.01
CA ILE A 62 3.28 3.07 -6.87
C ILE A 62 3.85 4.48 -6.70
N LEU A 63 5.17 4.64 -6.82
CA LEU A 63 5.82 5.95 -6.76
C LEU A 63 5.96 6.60 -8.14
N TYR A 64 5.96 5.81 -9.20
CA TYR A 64 6.05 6.26 -10.59
C TYR A 64 5.20 5.36 -11.50
N GLN A 65 4.78 5.93 -12.61
CA GLN A 65 3.97 5.23 -13.61
C GLN A 65 4.86 4.41 -14.55
N LYS A 66 4.41 3.20 -14.93
CA LYS A 66 5.14 2.33 -15.88
C LYS A 66 4.16 1.62 -16.81
N GLY A 67 4.24 1.92 -18.10
CA GLY A 67 3.35 1.35 -19.10
C GLY A 67 1.90 1.84 -18.97
N LYS A 68 0.99 1.16 -19.64
CA LYS A 68 -0.43 1.56 -19.72
C LYS A 68 -1.27 1.11 -18.51
N ILE A 69 -0.83 0.09 -17.80
CA ILE A 69 -1.59 -0.54 -16.71
C ILE A 69 -1.22 0.06 -15.36
N ASN A 70 0.09 0.19 -15.08
CA ASN A 70 0.58 0.72 -13.80
C ASN A 70 0.60 2.26 -13.83
N THR A 71 -0.56 2.86 -13.86
CA THR A 71 -0.77 4.32 -13.81
C THR A 71 -1.26 4.74 -12.43
N PHE A 72 -1.05 5.99 -12.06
CA PHE A 72 -1.59 6.55 -10.82
C PHE A 72 -3.11 6.41 -10.77
N LYS A 73 -3.79 6.67 -11.88
CA LYS A 73 -5.24 6.53 -11.98
C LYS A 73 -5.70 5.10 -11.67
N ASN A 74 -5.07 4.09 -12.27
CA ASN A 74 -5.48 2.70 -12.05
C ASN A 74 -5.18 2.22 -10.63
N ILE A 75 -4.00 2.58 -10.09
CA ILE A 75 -3.50 2.04 -8.83
C ILE A 75 -3.98 2.84 -7.62
N HIS A 76 -4.05 4.18 -7.73
CA HIS A 76 -4.39 5.05 -6.59
C HIS A 76 -5.86 5.49 -6.56
N GLU A 77 -6.59 5.37 -7.69
CA GLU A 77 -7.98 5.79 -7.78
C GLU A 77 -8.91 4.62 -8.09
N ASN A 78 -8.77 3.97 -9.25
CA ASN A 78 -9.69 2.92 -9.70
C ASN A 78 -9.67 1.69 -8.78
N PHE A 79 -8.49 1.19 -8.42
CA PHE A 79 -8.39 0.01 -7.56
C PHE A 79 -8.90 0.26 -6.13
N PRO A 80 -8.51 1.32 -5.41
CA PRO A 80 -9.08 1.62 -4.09
C PRO A 80 -10.60 1.87 -4.13
N ASN A 81 -11.10 2.51 -5.18
CA ASN A 81 -12.53 2.70 -5.39
C ASN A 81 -13.26 1.35 -5.52
N PHE A 82 -12.78 0.48 -6.38
CA PHE A 82 -13.30 -0.88 -6.53
C PHE A 82 -13.24 -1.66 -5.21
N LEU A 83 -12.07 -1.69 -4.56
CA LEU A 83 -11.86 -2.46 -3.36
C LEU A 83 -12.74 -2.00 -2.19
N SER A 84 -12.86 -0.68 -1.99
CA SER A 84 -13.71 -0.13 -0.92
C SER A 84 -15.19 -0.43 -1.15
N ARG A 85 -15.67 -0.37 -2.40
CA ARG A 85 -17.03 -0.77 -2.77
C ARG A 85 -17.27 -2.24 -2.45
N ILE A 86 -16.43 -3.13 -2.93
CA ILE A 86 -16.56 -4.57 -2.66
C ILE A 86 -16.49 -4.88 -1.16
N CYS A 87 -15.60 -4.24 -0.42
CA CYS A 87 -15.55 -4.43 1.03
C CYS A 87 -16.86 -4.01 1.71
N LYS A 88 -17.50 -2.93 1.25
CA LYS A 88 -18.80 -2.51 1.74
C LYS A 88 -19.88 -3.53 1.40
N ASP A 89 -19.94 -3.99 0.14
CA ASP A 89 -20.93 -4.96 -0.34
C ASP A 89 -20.80 -6.32 0.34
N GLN A 90 -19.58 -6.71 0.73
CA GLN A 90 -19.29 -7.96 1.45
C GLN A 90 -19.35 -7.82 2.98
N ASN A 91 -19.81 -6.68 3.52
CA ASN A 91 -19.92 -6.40 4.95
C ASN A 91 -18.59 -6.55 5.71
N VAL A 92 -17.47 -6.19 5.09
CA VAL A 92 -16.18 -6.07 5.77
C VAL A 92 -16.31 -5.03 6.87
N LYS A 93 -15.92 -5.37 8.10
CA LYS A 93 -16.16 -4.51 9.28
C LYS A 93 -15.27 -3.26 9.28
N GLN A 94 -14.03 -3.41 8.77
CA GLN A 94 -13.06 -2.31 8.79
C GLN A 94 -12.25 -2.26 7.50
N PHE A 95 -12.14 -1.06 6.92
CA PHE A 95 -11.30 -0.79 5.77
C PHE A 95 -10.18 0.18 6.16
N ILE A 96 -8.94 -0.23 5.95
CA ILE A 96 -7.74 0.57 6.24
C ILE A 96 -7.01 0.84 4.94
N HIS A 97 -6.70 2.09 4.64
CA HIS A 97 -5.97 2.49 3.44
C HIS A 97 -4.71 3.26 3.77
N LEU A 98 -3.60 2.86 3.16
CA LEU A 98 -2.33 3.56 3.27
C LEU A 98 -2.20 4.63 2.19
N SER A 99 -2.33 5.88 2.59
CA SER A 99 -2.07 7.05 1.77
C SER A 99 -0.65 7.59 2.01
N ALA A 100 -0.46 8.90 1.97
CA ALA A 100 0.82 9.54 2.24
C ALA A 100 0.64 10.88 2.94
N LEU A 101 1.61 11.27 3.76
CA LEU A 101 1.65 12.59 4.36
C LEU A 101 1.81 13.66 3.28
N GLY A 102 1.15 14.81 3.47
CA GLY A 102 1.30 15.96 2.59
C GLY A 102 0.52 15.91 1.28
N VAL A 103 -0.30 14.87 1.02
CA VAL A 103 -1.13 14.77 -0.20
C VAL A 103 -2.08 15.95 -0.41
N GLU A 104 -2.42 16.67 0.64
CA GLU A 104 -3.29 17.85 0.57
C GLU A 104 -2.52 19.12 0.14
N ARG A 105 -1.23 19.18 0.44
CA ARG A 105 -0.37 20.35 0.23
C ARG A 105 0.33 20.34 -1.12
N ALA A 106 0.68 19.17 -1.64
CA ALA A 106 1.45 19.01 -2.88
C ALA A 106 0.56 19.15 -4.13
N LYS A 107 0.10 20.37 -4.41
CA LYS A 107 -0.86 20.67 -5.49
C LYS A 107 -0.33 20.36 -6.89
N ASP A 108 0.98 20.40 -7.12
CA ASP A 108 1.59 20.16 -8.44
C ASP A 108 1.99 18.71 -8.68
N SER A 109 1.96 17.88 -7.64
CA SER A 109 2.31 16.46 -7.72
C SER A 109 1.14 15.62 -8.23
N GLN A 110 1.29 14.97 -9.38
CA GLN A 110 0.32 14.00 -9.90
C GLN A 110 0.12 12.81 -8.94
N TYR A 111 1.20 12.37 -8.29
CA TYR A 111 1.14 11.35 -7.25
C TYR A 111 0.23 11.77 -6.10
N ALA A 112 0.45 12.96 -5.53
CA ALA A 112 -0.35 13.46 -4.42
C ALA A 112 -1.82 13.65 -4.81
N LYS A 113 -2.09 14.23 -5.99
CA LYS A 113 -3.44 14.37 -6.53
C LYS A 113 -4.16 13.03 -6.62
N SER A 114 -3.50 12.02 -7.19
CA SER A 114 -4.10 10.68 -7.35
C SER A 114 -4.38 10.00 -6.00
N LYS A 115 -3.47 10.13 -5.04
CA LYS A 115 -3.68 9.63 -3.67
C LYS A 115 -4.89 10.31 -3.02
N LYS A 116 -4.96 11.64 -3.09
CA LYS A 116 -6.09 12.41 -2.56
C LYS A 116 -7.43 12.01 -3.20
N ASN A 117 -7.46 11.85 -4.52
CA ASN A 117 -8.65 11.38 -5.23
C ASN A 117 -9.08 9.98 -4.76
N GLY A 118 -8.11 9.07 -4.60
CA GLY A 118 -8.36 7.73 -4.08
C GLY A 118 -8.96 7.74 -2.68
N GLU A 119 -8.46 8.61 -1.78
CA GLU A 119 -9.04 8.78 -0.44
C GLU A 119 -10.51 9.25 -0.50
N ALA A 120 -10.81 10.21 -1.38
CA ALA A 120 -12.18 10.71 -1.56
C ALA A 120 -13.12 9.61 -2.05
N LEU A 121 -12.68 8.81 -3.05
CA LEU A 121 -13.43 7.68 -3.57
C LEU A 121 -13.66 6.59 -2.51
N ILE A 122 -12.66 6.28 -1.69
CA ILE A 122 -12.81 5.35 -0.58
C ILE A 122 -13.87 5.86 0.41
N LYS A 123 -13.78 7.12 0.82
CA LYS A 123 -14.70 7.72 1.79
C LYS A 123 -16.13 7.81 1.26
N SER A 124 -16.33 7.96 -0.04
CA SER A 124 -17.68 7.92 -0.64
C SER A 124 -18.34 6.53 -0.55
N ASN A 125 -17.55 5.46 -0.68
CA ASN A 125 -18.04 4.09 -0.59
C ASN A 125 -18.11 3.56 0.84
N PHE A 126 -17.08 3.87 1.64
CA PHE A 126 -16.88 3.33 2.98
C PHE A 126 -16.55 4.48 3.94
N LYS A 127 -17.56 5.13 4.51
CA LYS A 127 -17.43 6.35 5.34
C LYS A 127 -16.46 6.16 6.52
N GLU A 128 -16.54 5.01 7.19
CA GLU A 128 -15.75 4.67 8.37
C GLU A 128 -14.33 4.16 8.02
N ALA A 129 -13.93 4.21 6.75
CA ALA A 129 -12.59 3.79 6.36
C ALA A 129 -11.51 4.58 7.11
N ASN A 130 -10.50 3.89 7.60
CA ASN A 130 -9.33 4.50 8.23
C ASN A 130 -8.28 4.82 7.16
N ILE A 131 -8.02 6.11 6.95
CA ILE A 131 -6.97 6.57 6.04
C ILE A 131 -5.72 6.89 6.86
N LEU A 132 -4.67 6.12 6.66
CA LEU A 132 -3.37 6.35 7.29
C LEU A 132 -2.49 7.14 6.33
N ARG A 133 -1.94 8.26 6.78
CA ARG A 133 -1.04 9.14 6.01
C ARG A 133 0.35 9.16 6.66
N PRO A 134 1.13 8.10 6.51
CA PRO A 134 2.47 8.08 7.07
C PRO A 134 3.40 9.03 6.31
N SER A 135 4.43 9.47 6.98
CA SER A 135 5.64 10.01 6.36
C SER A 135 6.47 8.87 5.74
N VAL A 136 7.73 9.09 5.45
CA VAL A 136 8.62 8.03 4.96
C VAL A 136 8.70 6.93 6.02
N ILE A 137 8.32 5.72 5.61
CA ILE A 137 8.43 4.53 6.46
C ILE A 137 9.78 3.91 6.15
N TYR A 138 10.61 3.78 7.18
CA TYR A 138 11.92 3.16 7.06
C TYR A 138 12.04 1.91 7.95
N SER A 139 12.81 0.96 7.49
CA SER A 139 13.13 -0.25 8.22
C SER A 139 14.47 -0.81 7.74
N VAL A 140 14.98 -1.84 8.42
CA VAL A 140 16.25 -2.49 8.06
C VAL A 140 16.24 -3.01 6.61
N ASP A 141 15.08 -3.41 6.10
CA ASP A 141 14.90 -3.99 4.78
C ASP A 141 14.17 -3.07 3.80
N ASP A 142 14.11 -1.75 4.06
CA ASP A 142 13.45 -0.84 3.14
C ASP A 142 14.32 -0.46 1.93
N ASN A 143 13.66 -0.22 0.79
CA ASN A 143 14.36 0.16 -0.42
C ASN A 143 14.80 1.64 -0.42
N PHE A 144 14.19 2.50 0.40
CA PHE A 144 14.49 3.93 0.39
C PHE A 144 15.85 4.20 1.01
N THR A 145 16.06 3.77 2.25
CA THR A 145 17.34 3.97 2.94
C THR A 145 18.47 3.15 2.28
N THR A 146 18.18 1.92 1.82
CA THR A 146 19.16 1.08 1.11
C THR A 146 19.62 1.72 -0.19
N ASN A 147 18.70 2.23 -1.02
CA ASN A 147 19.05 2.92 -2.25
C ASN A 147 19.82 4.21 -1.98
N PHE A 148 19.45 4.94 -0.92
CA PHE A 148 20.16 6.15 -0.51
C PHE A 148 21.58 5.86 -0.04
N MET A 149 21.77 4.83 0.78
CA MET A 149 23.08 4.36 1.22
C MET A 149 23.96 3.91 0.04
N THR A 150 23.38 3.19 -0.92
CA THR A 150 24.09 2.78 -2.14
C THR A 150 24.52 4.01 -2.95
N LEU A 151 23.64 5.00 -3.11
CA LEU A 151 23.97 6.23 -3.81
C LEU A 151 25.10 7.01 -3.13
N LEU A 152 25.06 7.12 -1.80
CA LEU A 152 26.11 7.76 -1.02
C LEU A 152 27.45 7.01 -1.09
N SER A 153 27.42 5.70 -1.21
CA SER A 153 28.64 4.91 -1.34
C SER A 153 29.32 5.02 -2.71
N LEU A 154 28.51 5.35 -3.75
CA LEU A 154 29.01 5.48 -5.13
C LEU A 154 29.39 6.92 -5.51
N SER A 155 28.84 7.92 -4.82
CA SER A 155 29.07 9.33 -5.15
C SER A 155 29.66 10.08 -3.94
N PRO A 156 30.88 10.63 -4.06
CA PRO A 156 31.48 11.45 -3.00
C PRO A 156 30.81 12.84 -2.88
N ILE A 157 29.96 13.20 -3.83
CA ILE A 157 29.25 14.49 -3.86
C ILE A 157 27.75 14.23 -3.83
N PHE A 158 27.07 14.80 -2.86
CA PHE A 158 25.62 14.70 -2.71
C PHE A 158 24.97 16.07 -2.74
N THR A 159 24.00 16.27 -3.65
CA THR A 159 23.29 17.54 -3.75
C THR A 159 22.25 17.62 -2.64
N LEU A 160 22.38 18.56 -1.74
CA LEU A 160 21.39 18.84 -0.70
C LEU A 160 20.31 19.77 -1.26
N TYR A 161 19.08 19.28 -1.32
CA TYR A 161 17.92 20.12 -1.61
C TYR A 161 17.58 20.98 -0.38
N TYR A 162 17.21 22.26 -0.60
CA TYR A 162 16.83 23.22 0.44
C TYR A 162 17.87 23.35 1.55
N ASN A 163 19.18 23.33 1.19
CA ASN A 163 20.30 23.42 2.14
C ASN A 163 20.24 22.39 3.29
N GLY A 164 19.62 21.23 3.05
CA GLY A 164 19.45 20.19 4.06
C GLY A 164 18.39 20.47 5.13
N SER A 165 17.59 21.53 4.98
CA SER A 165 16.53 21.90 5.94
C SER A 165 15.19 21.21 5.70
N THR A 166 15.17 20.13 4.92
CA THR A 166 13.95 19.37 4.64
C THR A 166 13.50 18.62 5.91
N LEU A 167 12.31 18.92 6.40
CA LEU A 167 11.66 18.19 7.49
C LEU A 167 10.80 17.05 6.92
N PHE A 168 10.96 15.85 7.47
CA PHE A 168 10.19 14.66 7.12
C PHE A 168 9.08 14.39 8.13
#